data_f3582c411134e4726826d44c3cc3badd
#
_entry.id   f3582c411134e4726826d44c3cc3badd
#
_cell.length_a   1.000
_cell.length_b   1.000
_cell.length_c   1.000
_cell.angle_alpha   90.00
_cell.angle_beta   90.00
_cell.angle_gamma   90.00
#
_symmetry.space_group_name_H-M   'P 1'
#
loop_
_entity.id
_entity.type
_entity.pdbx_description
1 polymer ?
#
loop_
_entity_poly.entity_id
_entity_poly.type
_entity_poly.pdbx_seq_one_letter_code
_entity_poly.pdbx_strand_id
1 'polypeptide(L)'
;MAVSLDQQRRAIANAVIPVIDLGPYFAGDTGALAAAAADLRDALEGIGFFILVNHRVPQDLIDRTFAEARRFHAQPSDVKMALRMNEHNNGYMAMGKYAVWTSEVNANDKPDLNEAFFIKRERPPDDPLLRSGRRFAGPNRWPDNLPGFRDTVLAYTEA
;
A
#
# COMPACT_ATOMS: atom_id res chain seq x y z
N MET A 1 22.45 -7.19 -24.37
CA MET A 1 21.65 -8.40 -24.76
C MET A 1 20.47 -8.47 -23.81
N ALA A 2 19.24 -8.42 -24.33
CA ALA A 2 18.05 -8.55 -23.48
C ALA A 2 17.93 -10.01 -22.99
N VAL A 3 17.72 -10.19 -21.70
CA VAL A 3 17.46 -11.50 -21.08
C VAL A 3 16.08 -11.99 -21.55
N SER A 4 15.98 -13.26 -22.00
CA SER A 4 14.71 -13.78 -22.49
C SER A 4 13.69 -13.91 -21.35
N LEU A 5 12.37 -13.81 -21.67
CA LEU A 5 11.28 -13.98 -20.69
C LEU A 5 11.36 -15.32 -19.95
N ASP A 6 11.82 -16.38 -20.60
CA ASP A 6 11.99 -17.69 -19.95
C ASP A 6 13.17 -17.72 -18.98
N GLN A 7 14.24 -17.01 -19.27
CA GLN A 7 15.37 -16.85 -18.33
C GLN A 7 14.95 -16.01 -17.11
N GLN A 8 14.16 -14.96 -17.33
CA GLN A 8 13.59 -14.14 -16.24
C GLN A 8 12.65 -14.97 -15.36
N ARG A 9 11.73 -15.75 -15.95
CA ARG A 9 10.82 -16.65 -15.21
C ARG A 9 11.55 -17.70 -14.38
N ARG A 10 12.64 -18.28 -14.90
CA ARG A 10 13.45 -19.27 -14.16
C ARG A 10 14.24 -18.61 -13.04
N ALA A 11 14.76 -17.41 -13.23
CA ALA A 11 15.44 -16.63 -12.18
C ALA A 11 14.47 -16.30 -11.03
N ILE A 12 13.24 -15.85 -11.35
CA ILE A 12 12.20 -15.56 -10.36
C ILE A 12 11.75 -16.82 -9.60
N ALA A 13 11.60 -17.96 -10.29
CA ALA A 13 11.16 -19.20 -9.65
C ALA A 13 12.15 -19.75 -8.61
N ASN A 14 13.42 -19.36 -8.67
CA ASN A 14 14.47 -19.74 -7.71
C ASN A 14 14.92 -18.59 -6.81
N ALA A 15 14.30 -17.41 -6.92
CA ALA A 15 14.68 -16.25 -6.13
C ALA A 15 14.18 -16.36 -4.71
N VAL A 16 15.08 -16.30 -3.75
CA VAL A 16 14.74 -16.05 -2.35
C VAL A 16 14.35 -14.59 -2.24
N ILE A 17 13.22 -14.30 -1.59
CA ILE A 17 12.79 -12.92 -1.36
C ILE A 17 13.85 -12.21 -0.51
N PRO A 18 14.44 -11.09 -0.98
CA PRO A 18 15.44 -10.35 -0.21
C PRO A 18 14.87 -9.84 1.10
N VAL A 19 15.68 -9.88 2.15
CA VAL A 19 15.36 -9.30 3.47
C VAL A 19 16.25 -8.10 3.70
N ILE A 20 15.66 -6.93 3.89
CA ILE A 20 16.36 -5.67 4.18
C ILE A 20 16.23 -5.38 5.67
N ASP A 21 17.34 -5.26 6.37
CA ASP A 21 17.40 -4.96 7.80
C ASP A 21 17.70 -3.47 8.03
N LEU A 22 16.75 -2.76 8.65
CA LEU A 22 16.93 -1.36 9.03
C LEU A 22 17.55 -1.17 10.42
N GLY A 23 17.83 -2.25 11.17
CA GLY A 23 18.46 -2.17 12.49
C GLY A 23 19.74 -1.35 12.52
N PRO A 24 20.74 -1.63 11.66
CA PRO A 24 21.98 -0.86 11.57
C PRO A 24 21.78 0.63 11.28
N TYR A 25 20.82 0.95 10.40
CA TYR A 25 20.46 2.35 10.12
C TYR A 25 19.93 3.07 11.36
N PHE A 26 19.02 2.43 12.08
CA PHE A 26 18.47 3.00 13.31
C PHE A 26 19.44 2.98 14.50
N ALA A 27 20.49 2.16 14.45
CA ALA A 27 21.59 2.20 15.41
C ALA A 27 22.57 3.35 15.13
N GLY A 28 22.52 3.97 13.96
CA GLY A 28 23.42 5.04 13.55
C GLY A 28 24.74 4.53 12.97
N ASP A 29 24.80 3.27 12.52
CA ASP A 29 26.02 2.69 12.00
C ASP A 29 26.48 3.39 10.72
N THR A 30 27.78 3.67 10.65
CA THR A 30 28.37 4.34 9.50
C THR A 30 28.15 3.53 8.20
N GLY A 31 27.57 4.18 7.18
CA GLY A 31 27.32 3.56 5.89
C GLY A 31 26.04 2.73 5.80
N ALA A 32 25.32 2.51 6.93
CA ALA A 32 24.12 1.66 6.96
C ALA A 32 23.00 2.16 6.02
N LEU A 33 22.80 3.47 5.91
CA LEU A 33 21.83 4.04 4.95
C LEU A 33 22.20 3.71 3.51
N ALA A 34 23.49 3.82 3.15
CA ALA A 34 23.95 3.52 1.79
C ALA A 34 23.82 2.03 1.47
N ALA A 35 24.11 1.16 2.44
CA ALA A 35 23.92 -0.29 2.29
C ALA A 35 22.45 -0.65 2.10
N ALA A 36 21.55 -0.18 2.98
CA ALA A 36 20.13 -0.42 2.84
C ALA A 36 19.54 0.12 1.52
N ALA A 37 20.04 1.27 1.04
CA ALA A 37 19.62 1.84 -0.24
C ALA A 37 20.11 0.99 -1.44
N ALA A 38 21.30 0.38 -1.35
CA ALA A 38 21.80 -0.54 -2.37
C ALA A 38 20.94 -1.83 -2.39
N ASP A 39 20.71 -2.46 -1.24
CA ASP A 39 19.89 -3.66 -1.11
C ASP A 39 18.44 -3.41 -1.62
N LEU A 40 17.86 -2.25 -1.31
CA LEU A 40 16.55 -1.85 -1.80
C LEU A 40 16.54 -1.73 -3.33
N ARG A 41 17.56 -1.11 -3.93
CA ARG A 41 17.67 -0.99 -5.37
C ARG A 41 17.77 -2.37 -6.03
N ASP A 42 18.66 -3.22 -5.54
CA ASP A 42 18.86 -4.57 -6.09
C ASP A 42 17.59 -5.40 -6.00
N ALA A 43 16.87 -5.31 -4.87
CA ALA A 43 15.58 -5.98 -4.70
C ALA A 43 14.54 -5.49 -5.71
N LEU A 44 14.41 -4.17 -5.91
CA LEU A 44 13.40 -3.57 -6.80
C LEU A 44 13.74 -3.75 -8.28
N GLU A 45 15.02 -3.66 -8.67
CA GLU A 45 15.47 -3.88 -10.05
C GLU A 45 15.46 -5.38 -10.41
N GLY A 46 15.59 -6.27 -9.41
CA GLY A 46 15.56 -7.71 -9.58
C GLY A 46 14.16 -8.29 -9.54
N ILE A 47 13.70 -8.71 -8.35
CA ILE A 47 12.43 -9.44 -8.12
C ILE A 47 11.24 -8.49 -7.98
N GLY A 48 11.44 -7.22 -7.64
CA GLY A 48 10.43 -6.19 -7.56
C GLY A 48 9.79 -6.01 -6.18
N PHE A 49 10.17 -6.81 -5.16
CA PHE A 49 9.70 -6.67 -3.78
C PHE A 49 10.70 -7.28 -2.78
N PHE A 50 10.51 -7.00 -1.51
CA PHE A 50 11.40 -7.41 -0.42
C PHE A 50 10.62 -7.57 0.89
N ILE A 51 11.25 -8.18 1.90
CA ILE A 51 10.80 -8.19 3.29
C ILE A 51 11.64 -7.16 4.05
N LEU A 52 10.98 -6.30 4.81
CA LEU A 52 11.63 -5.32 5.67
C LEU A 52 11.57 -5.78 7.13
N VAL A 53 12.73 -5.78 7.81
CA VAL A 53 12.82 -6.12 9.22
C VAL A 53 13.42 -4.97 10.04
N ASN A 54 13.22 -4.99 11.34
CA ASN A 54 13.67 -3.95 12.28
C ASN A 54 13.23 -2.53 11.89
N HIS A 55 12.06 -2.42 11.24
CA HIS A 55 11.47 -1.17 10.73
C HIS A 55 10.83 -0.29 11.82
N ARG A 56 10.85 -0.70 13.08
CA ARG A 56 10.34 0.01 14.27
C ARG A 56 8.81 0.26 14.30
N VAL A 57 8.06 -0.17 13.32
CA VAL A 57 6.59 -0.16 13.44
C VAL A 57 6.19 -1.21 14.47
N PRO A 58 5.48 -0.86 15.57
CA PRO A 58 5.12 -1.81 16.61
C PRO A 58 4.23 -2.94 16.08
N GLN A 59 4.53 -4.19 16.42
CA GLN A 59 3.77 -5.35 15.95
C GLN A 59 2.28 -5.28 16.34
N ASP A 60 1.99 -4.81 17.55
CA ASP A 60 0.62 -4.65 18.03
C ASP A 60 -0.17 -3.60 17.19
N LEU A 61 0.50 -2.57 16.68
CA LEU A 61 -0.12 -1.60 15.77
C LEU A 61 -0.43 -2.24 14.41
N ILE A 62 0.49 -3.05 13.88
CA ILE A 62 0.26 -3.84 12.66
C ILE A 62 -0.96 -4.75 12.85
N ASP A 63 -0.98 -5.51 13.95
CA ASP A 63 -2.05 -6.47 14.25
C ASP A 63 -3.42 -5.77 14.40
N ARG A 64 -3.46 -4.63 15.09
CA ARG A 64 -4.68 -3.80 15.19
C ARG A 64 -5.12 -3.29 13.82
N THR A 65 -4.20 -2.83 12.99
CA THR A 65 -4.53 -2.35 11.64
C THR A 65 -5.15 -3.45 10.79
N PHE A 66 -4.60 -4.66 10.83
CA PHE A 66 -5.20 -5.81 10.17
C PHE A 66 -6.57 -6.19 10.77
N ALA A 67 -6.75 -6.06 12.07
CA ALA A 67 -8.04 -6.30 12.71
C ALA A 67 -9.10 -5.28 12.23
N GLU A 68 -8.75 -4.01 12.15
CA GLU A 68 -9.63 -2.97 11.62
C GLU A 68 -9.96 -3.18 10.13
N ALA A 69 -8.98 -3.55 9.32
CA ALA A 69 -9.21 -3.91 7.93
C ALA A 69 -10.23 -5.07 7.80
N ARG A 70 -10.07 -6.13 8.60
CA ARG A 70 -11.04 -7.24 8.64
C ARG A 70 -12.43 -6.78 9.07
N ARG A 71 -12.54 -5.92 10.09
CA ARG A 71 -13.82 -5.35 10.55
C ARG A 71 -14.52 -4.57 9.44
N PHE A 72 -13.77 -3.75 8.71
CA PHE A 72 -14.31 -2.98 7.59
C PHE A 72 -14.81 -3.89 6.46
N HIS A 73 -13.97 -4.81 5.99
CA HIS A 73 -14.29 -5.67 4.87
C HIS A 73 -15.39 -6.70 5.17
N ALA A 74 -15.60 -7.05 6.44
CA ALA A 74 -16.70 -7.92 6.89
C ALA A 74 -18.08 -7.24 6.88
N GLN A 75 -18.14 -5.92 6.70
CA GLN A 75 -19.43 -5.21 6.68
C GLN A 75 -20.27 -5.54 5.43
N PRO A 76 -21.60 -5.38 5.52
CA PRO A 76 -22.47 -5.49 4.36
C PRO A 76 -22.07 -4.57 3.22
N SER A 77 -22.34 -5.01 2.00
CA SER A 77 -21.89 -4.30 0.78
C SER A 77 -22.44 -2.88 0.67
N ASP A 78 -23.70 -2.68 1.06
CA ASP A 78 -24.37 -1.36 1.07
C ASP A 78 -23.69 -0.38 2.03
N VAL A 79 -23.27 -0.85 3.21
CA VAL A 79 -22.54 -0.06 4.21
C VAL A 79 -21.16 0.36 3.65
N LYS A 80 -20.42 -0.57 3.04
CA LYS A 80 -19.13 -0.27 2.39
C LYS A 80 -19.32 0.69 1.21
N MET A 81 -20.39 0.52 0.42
CA MET A 81 -20.70 1.36 -0.73
C MET A 81 -21.09 2.79 -0.36
N ALA A 82 -21.58 3.05 0.84
CA ALA A 82 -21.79 4.42 1.34
C ALA A 82 -20.47 5.22 1.38
N LEU A 83 -19.33 4.52 1.49
CA LEU A 83 -17.98 5.09 1.45
C LEU A 83 -17.30 4.89 0.09
N ARG A 84 -18.07 4.68 -0.98
CA ARG A 84 -17.52 4.47 -2.33
C ARG A 84 -16.45 5.51 -2.66
N MET A 85 -15.39 5.04 -3.30
CA MET A 85 -14.26 5.86 -3.74
C MET A 85 -14.73 7.09 -4.53
N ASN A 86 -14.21 8.26 -4.15
CA ASN A 86 -14.52 9.55 -4.75
C ASN A 86 -13.53 9.90 -5.90
N GLU A 87 -13.68 11.09 -6.47
CA GLU A 87 -12.84 11.62 -7.54
C GLU A 87 -11.36 11.80 -7.14
N HIS A 88 -11.07 11.82 -5.84
CA HIS A 88 -9.71 11.87 -5.29
C HIS A 88 -9.11 10.49 -5.04
N ASN A 89 -9.80 9.41 -5.42
CA ASN A 89 -9.44 8.03 -5.12
C ASN A 89 -9.28 7.76 -3.61
N ASN A 90 -10.16 8.33 -2.79
CA ASN A 90 -10.28 8.03 -1.36
C ASN A 90 -11.60 7.29 -1.12
N GLY A 91 -11.55 6.24 -0.30
CA GLY A 91 -12.71 5.44 0.06
C GLY A 91 -12.69 4.02 -0.49
N TYR A 92 -13.84 3.39 -0.54
CA TYR A 92 -14.03 1.99 -0.87
C TYR A 92 -14.11 1.72 -2.38
N MET A 93 -13.26 0.84 -2.85
CA MET A 93 -13.29 0.26 -4.19
C MET A 93 -13.96 -1.12 -4.12
N ALA A 94 -15.11 -1.25 -4.75
CA ALA A 94 -15.85 -2.51 -4.76
C ALA A 94 -15.25 -3.53 -5.73
N MET A 95 -15.35 -4.81 -5.36
CA MET A 95 -14.94 -5.94 -6.20
C MET A 95 -15.60 -5.88 -7.59
N GLY A 96 -14.84 -6.18 -8.62
CA GLY A 96 -15.35 -6.27 -9.99
C GLY A 96 -15.72 -4.94 -10.63
N LYS A 97 -15.31 -3.80 -10.09
CA LYS A 97 -15.62 -2.46 -10.62
C LYS A 97 -14.47 -1.81 -11.40
N TYR A 98 -13.28 -2.37 -11.29
CA TYR A 98 -12.08 -1.84 -11.94
C TYR A 98 -11.39 -2.93 -12.74
N ALA A 99 -10.85 -2.56 -13.89
CA ALA A 99 -9.99 -3.39 -14.71
C ALA A 99 -8.72 -2.61 -15.04
N VAL A 100 -7.59 -3.28 -15.08
CA VAL A 100 -6.34 -2.67 -15.53
C VAL A 100 -6.34 -2.65 -17.06
N TRP A 101 -6.70 -1.51 -17.64
CA TRP A 101 -6.79 -1.30 -19.08
C TRP A 101 -5.44 -1.07 -19.78
N THR A 102 -4.39 -0.77 -18.99
CA THR A 102 -3.09 -0.28 -19.49
C THR A 102 -2.01 -1.36 -19.51
N SER A 103 -2.37 -2.64 -19.40
CA SER A 103 -1.38 -3.71 -19.49
C SER A 103 -0.98 -3.94 -20.95
N GLU A 104 0.29 -3.71 -21.27
CA GLU A 104 0.87 -4.08 -22.57
C GLU A 104 1.13 -5.58 -22.70
N VAL A 105 1.05 -6.32 -21.58
CA VAL A 105 1.33 -7.76 -21.52
C VAL A 105 0.09 -8.60 -21.76
N ASN A 106 -1.08 -8.15 -21.30
CA ASN A 106 -2.34 -8.85 -21.45
C ASN A 106 -3.45 -7.86 -21.83
N ALA A 107 -4.17 -8.13 -22.90
CA ALA A 107 -5.47 -7.50 -23.16
C ALA A 107 -6.45 -8.02 -22.09
N ASN A 108 -6.65 -7.23 -21.02
CA ASN A 108 -7.54 -7.60 -19.93
C ASN A 108 -8.91 -6.94 -20.14
N ASP A 109 -9.90 -7.75 -20.45
CA ASP A 109 -11.31 -7.35 -20.64
C ASP A 109 -12.18 -7.65 -19.40
N LYS A 110 -11.59 -8.27 -18.36
CA LYS A 110 -12.28 -8.67 -17.14
C LYS A 110 -11.91 -7.75 -15.98
N PRO A 111 -12.87 -7.40 -15.13
CA PRO A 111 -12.57 -6.61 -13.93
C PRO A 111 -11.77 -7.41 -12.91
N ASP A 112 -10.97 -6.70 -12.12
CA ASP A 112 -10.20 -7.27 -11.03
C ASP A 112 -11.11 -7.81 -9.91
N LEU A 113 -10.78 -8.98 -9.41
CA LEU A 113 -11.51 -9.66 -8.32
C LEU A 113 -10.91 -9.28 -6.96
N ASN A 114 -10.75 -7.99 -6.72
CA ASN A 114 -10.29 -7.45 -5.45
C ASN A 114 -11.22 -6.33 -4.97
N GLU A 115 -11.20 -6.08 -3.67
CA GLU A 115 -11.77 -4.91 -3.05
C GLU A 115 -10.72 -4.21 -2.18
N ALA A 116 -10.80 -2.91 -2.04
CA ALA A 116 -9.84 -2.14 -1.27
C ALA A 116 -10.50 -0.92 -0.62
N PHE A 117 -9.89 -0.44 0.47
CA PHE A 117 -10.23 0.84 1.07
C PHE A 117 -9.01 1.76 1.02
N PHE A 118 -9.11 2.82 0.23
CA PHE A 118 -8.02 3.75 0.00
C PHE A 118 -8.09 4.94 0.94
N ILE A 119 -6.99 5.17 1.61
CA ILE A 119 -6.74 6.37 2.41
C ILE A 119 -5.45 7.05 1.93
N LYS A 120 -5.32 8.31 2.25
CA LYS A 120 -4.13 9.10 2.02
C LYS A 120 -3.74 9.84 3.29
N ARG A 121 -2.56 10.45 3.27
CA ARG A 121 -2.11 11.29 4.37
C ARG A 121 -3.22 12.27 4.76
N GLU A 122 -3.61 12.25 6.03
CA GLU A 122 -4.56 13.21 6.57
C GLU A 122 -3.96 14.62 6.50
N ARG A 123 -4.77 15.56 6.04
CA ARG A 123 -4.36 16.95 5.89
C ARG A 123 -5.37 17.86 6.57
N PRO A 124 -4.93 18.95 7.22
CA PRO A 124 -5.86 19.92 7.77
C PRO A 124 -6.67 20.60 6.65
N PRO A 125 -7.89 21.08 6.93
CA PRO A 125 -8.78 21.65 5.91
C PRO A 125 -8.20 22.87 5.18
N ASP A 126 -7.24 23.56 5.78
CA ASP A 126 -6.54 24.73 5.25
C ASP A 126 -5.26 24.39 4.49
N ASP A 127 -4.92 23.11 4.35
CA ASP A 127 -3.74 22.66 3.58
C ASP A 127 -3.84 23.18 2.12
N PRO A 128 -2.80 23.83 1.61
CA PRO A 128 -2.80 24.37 0.24
C PRO A 128 -3.06 23.33 -0.84
N LEU A 129 -2.67 22.06 -0.63
CA LEU A 129 -2.93 20.98 -1.59
C LEU A 129 -4.41 20.61 -1.64
N LEU A 130 -5.11 20.63 -0.49
CA LEU A 130 -6.57 20.42 -0.48
C LEU A 130 -7.28 21.56 -1.20
N ARG A 131 -6.87 22.80 -0.94
CA ARG A 131 -7.45 24.00 -1.58
C ARG A 131 -7.19 24.11 -3.07
N SER A 132 -6.11 23.51 -3.56
CA SER A 132 -5.73 23.56 -4.97
C SER A 132 -6.63 22.72 -5.88
N GLY A 133 -7.50 21.87 -5.34
CA GLY A 133 -8.34 20.94 -6.12
C GLY A 133 -7.52 19.91 -6.91
N ARG A 134 -6.24 19.68 -6.57
CA ARG A 134 -5.40 18.70 -7.26
C ARG A 134 -6.03 17.31 -7.16
N ARG A 135 -5.98 16.58 -8.26
CA ARG A 135 -6.35 15.17 -8.28
C ARG A 135 -5.58 14.43 -7.18
N PHE A 136 -6.24 13.56 -6.45
CA PHE A 136 -5.72 12.78 -5.33
C PHE A 136 -5.40 13.57 -4.05
N ALA A 137 -5.73 14.85 -3.96
CA ALA A 137 -5.52 15.68 -2.78
C ALA A 137 -6.82 15.97 -2.00
N GLY A 138 -7.81 15.11 -2.08
CA GLY A 138 -9.06 15.27 -1.34
C GLY A 138 -9.02 14.68 0.07
N PRO A 139 -10.02 15.01 0.92
CA PRO A 139 -10.13 14.45 2.26
C PRO A 139 -10.40 12.95 2.23
N ASN A 140 -9.95 12.25 3.27
CA ASN A 140 -10.30 10.86 3.49
C ASN A 140 -11.80 10.70 3.80
N ARG A 141 -12.32 9.52 3.54
CA ARG A 141 -13.66 9.10 3.95
C ARG A 141 -13.53 8.06 5.05
N TRP A 142 -14.24 8.26 6.14
CA TRP A 142 -14.12 7.39 7.30
C TRP A 142 -15.46 6.73 7.64
N PRO A 143 -15.46 5.45 8.09
CA PRO A 143 -16.67 4.78 8.52
C PRO A 143 -17.09 5.27 9.91
N ASP A 144 -18.27 5.91 10.01
CA ASP A 144 -18.80 6.42 11.28
C ASP A 144 -19.21 5.30 12.24
N ASN A 145 -19.52 4.13 11.72
CA ASN A 145 -19.96 2.96 12.46
C ASN A 145 -18.84 2.05 12.95
N LEU A 146 -17.56 2.40 12.71
CA LEU A 146 -16.40 1.66 13.20
C LEU A 146 -15.54 2.53 14.12
N PRO A 147 -15.93 2.70 15.40
CA PRO A 147 -15.12 3.46 16.33
C PRO A 147 -13.71 2.86 16.46
N GLY A 148 -12.68 3.73 16.46
CA GLY A 148 -11.27 3.35 16.53
C GLY A 148 -10.62 3.04 15.18
N PHE A 149 -11.39 2.79 14.14
CA PHE A 149 -10.86 2.49 12.80
C PHE A 149 -9.93 3.60 12.29
N ARG A 150 -10.44 4.85 12.26
CA ARG A 150 -9.68 6.01 11.79
C ARG A 150 -8.38 6.18 12.57
N ASP A 151 -8.46 6.17 13.89
CA ASP A 151 -7.30 6.45 14.76
C ASP A 151 -6.21 5.37 14.61
N THR A 152 -6.61 4.10 14.53
CA THR A 152 -5.67 2.99 14.30
C THR A 152 -4.97 3.10 12.94
N VAL A 153 -5.74 3.37 11.88
CA VAL A 153 -5.21 3.46 10.53
C VAL A 153 -4.30 4.68 10.38
N LEU A 154 -4.65 5.83 10.95
CA LEU A 154 -3.79 7.02 10.95
C LEU A 154 -2.50 6.78 11.74
N ALA A 155 -2.57 6.19 12.93
CA ALA A 155 -1.39 5.84 13.70
C ALA A 155 -0.42 4.93 12.92
N TYR A 156 -0.96 3.98 12.16
CA TYR A 156 -0.14 3.11 11.30
C TYR A 156 0.49 3.86 10.12
N THR A 157 -0.19 4.85 9.55
CA THR A 157 0.36 5.64 8.43
C THR A 157 1.42 6.64 8.86
N GLU A 158 1.51 6.94 10.17
CA GLU A 158 2.50 7.85 10.75
C GLU A 158 3.72 7.13 11.33
N ALA A 159 3.61 5.83 11.56
CA ALA A 159 4.68 4.99 12.13
C ALA A 159 5.69 4.54 11.06
#